data_203d8965db4c7dfe772edbe5e52a98a2
#
_entry.id   203d8965db4c7dfe772edbe5e52a98a2
#
_cell.length_a   1.000
_cell.length_b   1.000
_cell.length_c   1.000
_cell.angle_alpha   90.00
_cell.angle_beta   90.00
_cell.angle_gamma   90.00
#
_symmetry.space_group_name_H-M   'P 1'
#
loop_
_entity.id
_entity.type
_entity.pdbx_description
1 polymer ?
#
loop_
_entity_poly.entity_id
_entity_poly.type
_entity_poly.pdbx_seq_one_letter_code
_entity_poly.pdbx_strand_id
1 'polypeptide(L)'
;PPELAGKLYPTGIPIHPESELTNLIAQHAVDQVVFAYSDVGHEYVMHKASQVLAAGADFRLMGPKYTQIKSTKPIVSICAVRTGSGKSQTTRRVTQALKDLGYTVVAIRHPMPYGNLVRQMVQRFADYDDLDEFECTIEEREEYEPHIDRGVVIYAGVDYEKILRQAEQEADIVVWDGGNNDLSFYKSDLHIVVADPHRPGHELTYHPGEANLRMADVIVINKIDTADLDNIQKVRLNIKAVNPSAKVVEAASPIF
;
A
#
# COMPACT_ATOMS: atom_id res chain seq x y z
N PRO A 1 0.75 20.99 6.69
CA PRO A 1 1.12 22.35 6.25
C PRO A 1 0.07 22.89 5.24
N PRO A 2 -0.12 24.22 5.18
CA PRO A 2 -1.11 24.84 4.30
C PRO A 2 -0.91 24.51 2.82
N GLU A 3 0.33 24.40 2.39
CA GLU A 3 0.74 24.12 1.01
C GLU A 3 0.20 22.77 0.48
N LEU A 4 -0.02 21.84 1.37
CA LEU A 4 -0.51 20.48 1.04
C LEU A 4 -2.01 20.30 1.32
N ALA A 5 -2.62 21.22 2.05
CA ALA A 5 -4.02 21.11 2.48
C ALA A 5 -5.04 21.49 1.38
N GLY A 6 -4.55 22.05 0.27
CA GLY A 6 -5.39 22.49 -0.84
C GLY A 6 -6.14 23.80 -0.59
N LYS A 7 -6.83 24.26 -1.63
CA LYS A 7 -7.46 25.59 -1.63
C LYS A 7 -8.59 25.77 -0.60
N LEU A 8 -9.21 24.66 -0.18
CA LEU A 8 -10.30 24.68 0.81
C LEU A 8 -9.80 24.88 2.24
N TYR A 9 -8.51 24.65 2.49
CA TYR A 9 -7.88 24.73 3.81
C TYR A 9 -6.64 25.65 3.77
N PRO A 10 -6.81 26.96 3.56
CA PRO A 10 -5.69 27.88 3.35
C PRO A 10 -4.77 28.03 4.56
N THR A 11 -5.23 27.68 5.75
CA THR A 11 -4.45 27.66 6.99
C THR A 11 -3.92 26.28 7.38
N GLY A 12 -4.14 25.26 6.54
CA GLY A 12 -3.83 23.87 6.82
C GLY A 12 -4.97 23.11 7.50
N ILE A 13 -4.79 21.80 7.64
CA ILE A 13 -5.74 20.92 8.35
C ILE A 13 -5.14 20.61 9.72
N PRO A 14 -5.87 20.84 10.83
CA PRO A 14 -5.39 20.51 12.17
C PRO A 14 -5.26 18.99 12.33
N ILE A 15 -4.25 18.56 13.07
CA ILE A 15 -4.02 17.15 13.43
C ILE A 15 -4.12 17.05 14.94
N HIS A 16 -4.96 16.15 15.41
CA HIS A 16 -5.23 15.88 16.81
C HIS A 16 -4.89 14.44 17.18
N PRO A 17 -4.54 14.15 18.45
CA PRO A 17 -4.40 12.79 18.94
C PRO A 17 -5.71 12.01 18.81
N GLU A 18 -5.64 10.72 18.44
CA GLU A 18 -6.82 9.86 18.32
C GLU A 18 -7.63 9.75 19.64
N SER A 19 -6.95 9.90 20.78
CA SER A 19 -7.61 9.91 22.10
C SER A 19 -8.66 11.02 22.26
N GLU A 20 -8.61 12.08 21.44
CA GLU A 20 -9.57 13.18 21.44
C GLU A 20 -10.77 12.95 20.51
N LEU A 21 -10.84 11.83 19.79
CA LEU A 21 -11.80 11.57 18.73
C LEU A 21 -13.26 11.87 19.16
N THR A 22 -13.72 11.36 20.29
CA THR A 22 -15.10 11.55 20.76
C THR A 22 -15.38 13.00 21.15
N ASN A 23 -14.40 13.70 21.73
CA ASN A 23 -14.51 15.11 22.08
C ASN A 23 -14.58 15.98 20.81
N LEU A 24 -13.75 15.66 19.81
CA LEU A 24 -13.75 16.37 18.51
C LEU A 24 -15.07 16.19 17.76
N ILE A 25 -15.64 15.00 17.77
CA ILE A 25 -16.97 14.74 17.18
C ILE A 25 -18.02 15.65 17.82
N ALA A 26 -18.06 15.72 19.14
CA ALA A 26 -19.02 16.56 19.86
C ALA A 26 -18.76 18.07 19.66
N GLN A 27 -17.48 18.50 19.75
CA GLN A 27 -17.09 19.90 19.66
C GLN A 27 -17.35 20.50 18.29
N HIS A 28 -17.11 19.73 17.22
CA HIS A 28 -17.22 20.20 15.85
C HIS A 28 -18.50 19.72 15.14
N ALA A 29 -19.42 19.07 15.87
CA ALA A 29 -20.65 18.48 15.31
C ALA A 29 -20.36 17.67 14.04
N VAL A 30 -19.40 16.73 14.14
CA VAL A 30 -18.93 15.93 13.00
C VAL A 30 -20.01 14.94 12.59
N ASP A 31 -20.39 14.97 11.31
CA ASP A 31 -21.39 14.05 10.75
C ASP A 31 -20.77 12.71 10.36
N GLN A 32 -19.51 12.71 9.93
CA GLN A 32 -18.86 11.49 9.39
C GLN A 32 -17.38 11.43 9.75
N VAL A 33 -16.95 10.25 10.20
CA VAL A 33 -15.55 9.90 10.43
C VAL A 33 -15.10 8.87 9.39
N VAL A 34 -14.05 9.18 8.65
CA VAL A 34 -13.42 8.27 7.68
C VAL A 34 -12.25 7.56 8.34
N PHE A 35 -12.26 6.23 8.32
CA PHE A 35 -11.16 5.42 8.82
C PHE A 35 -10.07 5.28 7.76
N ALA A 36 -8.82 5.57 8.13
CA ALA A 36 -7.69 5.61 7.20
C ALA A 36 -6.47 4.77 7.66
N TYR A 37 -6.59 3.98 8.71
CA TYR A 37 -5.50 3.08 9.13
C TYR A 37 -5.51 1.80 8.30
N SER A 38 -4.33 1.24 8.11
CA SER A 38 -4.10 -0.04 7.44
C SER A 38 -3.33 -1.02 8.34
N ASP A 39 -3.30 -2.29 7.94
CA ASP A 39 -2.66 -3.41 8.64
C ASP A 39 -3.17 -3.62 10.09
N VAL A 40 -4.45 -3.40 10.30
CA VAL A 40 -5.13 -3.56 11.59
C VAL A 40 -6.16 -4.69 11.53
N GLY A 41 -6.38 -5.37 12.65
CA GLY A 41 -7.41 -6.42 12.76
C GLY A 41 -8.83 -5.86 12.59
N HIS A 42 -9.75 -6.65 12.05
CA HIS A 42 -11.16 -6.26 11.87
C HIS A 42 -11.84 -5.91 13.19
N GLU A 43 -11.47 -6.57 14.28
CA GLU A 43 -11.98 -6.26 15.61
C GLU A 43 -11.66 -4.82 16.03
N TYR A 44 -10.42 -4.37 15.78
CA TYR A 44 -10.02 -2.99 16.04
C TYR A 44 -10.86 -2.00 15.23
N VAL A 45 -11.08 -2.28 13.93
CA VAL A 45 -11.91 -1.44 13.06
C VAL A 45 -13.33 -1.32 13.61
N MET A 46 -13.92 -2.44 14.05
CA MET A 46 -15.28 -2.45 14.61
C MET A 46 -15.39 -1.76 15.97
N HIS A 47 -14.35 -1.83 16.81
CA HIS A 47 -14.31 -1.05 18.05
C HIS A 47 -14.27 0.45 17.77
N LYS A 48 -13.46 0.90 16.77
CA LYS A 48 -13.44 2.30 16.36
C LYS A 48 -14.78 2.75 15.78
N ALA A 49 -15.39 1.93 14.94
CA ALA A 49 -16.73 2.19 14.43
C ALA A 49 -17.74 2.38 15.57
N SER A 50 -17.72 1.49 16.58
CA SER A 50 -18.61 1.57 17.72
C SER A 50 -18.41 2.85 18.55
N GLN A 51 -17.15 3.30 18.73
CA GLN A 51 -16.86 4.56 19.41
C GLN A 51 -17.43 5.76 18.65
N VAL A 52 -17.28 5.79 17.32
CA VAL A 52 -17.78 6.87 16.45
C VAL A 52 -19.30 6.92 16.47
N LEU A 53 -19.96 5.76 16.29
CA LEU A 53 -21.42 5.64 16.32
C LEU A 53 -22.01 6.06 17.67
N ALA A 54 -21.39 5.67 18.79
CA ALA A 54 -21.81 6.06 20.12
C ALA A 54 -21.65 7.58 20.36
N ALA A 55 -20.72 8.23 19.66
CA ALA A 55 -20.54 9.69 19.70
C ALA A 55 -21.48 10.45 18.75
N GLY A 56 -22.31 9.75 17.96
CA GLY A 56 -23.35 10.33 17.10
C GLY A 56 -22.92 10.64 15.66
N ALA A 57 -21.75 10.18 15.21
CA ALA A 57 -21.28 10.35 13.83
C ALA A 57 -21.34 9.03 13.05
N ASP A 58 -21.41 9.12 11.72
CA ASP A 58 -21.26 7.96 10.83
C ASP A 58 -19.81 7.52 10.75
N PHE A 59 -19.58 6.18 10.64
CA PHE A 59 -18.28 5.60 10.39
C PHE A 59 -18.17 5.10 8.95
N ARG A 60 -17.08 5.47 8.25
CA ARG A 60 -16.93 5.13 6.83
C ARG A 60 -15.57 4.50 6.53
N LEU A 61 -15.61 3.36 5.83
CA LEU A 61 -14.49 2.79 5.09
C LEU A 61 -14.58 3.21 3.62
N MET A 62 -13.48 3.72 3.07
CA MET A 62 -13.42 4.18 1.68
C MET A 62 -13.06 3.03 0.74
N GLY A 63 -13.91 2.78 -0.24
CA GLY A 63 -13.61 1.83 -1.31
C GLY A 63 -12.76 2.46 -2.41
N PRO A 64 -12.00 1.66 -3.19
CA PRO A 64 -11.03 2.14 -4.17
C PRO A 64 -11.66 2.92 -5.34
N LYS A 65 -12.93 2.68 -5.66
CA LYS A 65 -13.62 3.34 -6.78
C LYS A 65 -13.49 4.86 -6.80
N TYR A 66 -13.45 5.48 -5.61
CA TYR A 66 -13.43 6.95 -5.46
C TYR A 66 -12.08 7.51 -5.02
N THR A 67 -11.14 6.65 -4.69
CA THR A 67 -9.81 7.04 -4.18
C THR A 67 -8.68 6.76 -5.16
N GLN A 68 -8.90 5.87 -6.14
CA GLN A 68 -7.86 5.52 -7.10
C GLN A 68 -7.73 6.54 -8.23
N ILE A 69 -6.49 6.89 -8.54
CA ILE A 69 -6.10 7.74 -9.67
C ILE A 69 -5.88 6.85 -10.89
N LYS A 70 -6.39 7.28 -12.05
CA LYS A 70 -6.18 6.57 -13.32
C LYS A 70 -4.86 6.99 -13.95
N SER A 71 -4.13 6.01 -14.46
CA SER A 71 -2.91 6.19 -15.23
C SER A 71 -3.17 6.13 -16.74
N THR A 72 -2.28 6.75 -17.51
CA THR A 72 -2.17 6.59 -18.97
C THR A 72 -1.27 5.40 -19.35
N LYS A 73 -0.52 4.88 -18.38
CA LYS A 73 0.35 3.70 -18.53
C LYS A 73 -0.22 2.53 -17.73
N PRO A 74 0.06 1.27 -18.14
CA PRO A 74 -0.33 0.12 -17.35
C PRO A 74 0.22 0.18 -15.91
N ILE A 75 -0.63 -0.17 -14.95
CA ILE A 75 -0.29 -0.25 -13.52
C ILE A 75 -0.29 -1.70 -13.06
N VAL A 76 0.82 -2.16 -12.52
CA VAL A 76 0.90 -3.40 -11.75
C VAL A 76 1.01 -3.05 -10.26
N SER A 77 0.01 -3.42 -9.47
CA SER A 77 0.08 -3.19 -8.03
C SER A 77 0.44 -4.47 -7.27
N ILE A 78 1.37 -4.34 -6.35
CA ILE A 78 1.73 -5.42 -5.42
C ILE A 78 1.33 -4.97 -4.01
N CYS A 79 0.33 -5.66 -3.47
CA CYS A 79 -0.13 -5.50 -2.10
C CYS A 79 0.10 -6.81 -1.33
N ALA A 80 -0.19 -6.80 -0.04
CA ALA A 80 -0.13 -8.01 0.77
C ALA A 80 -1.31 -8.06 1.74
N VAL A 81 -1.64 -9.25 2.20
CA VAL A 81 -2.67 -9.44 3.22
C VAL A 81 -2.24 -8.93 4.58
N ARG A 82 -0.92 -8.83 4.81
CA ARG A 82 -0.31 -8.34 6.04
C ARG A 82 1.17 -7.97 5.87
N THR A 83 1.67 -7.06 6.71
CA THR A 83 3.10 -6.74 6.83
C THR A 83 3.92 -8.01 7.09
N GLY A 84 5.07 -8.11 6.41
CA GLY A 84 5.97 -9.27 6.52
C GLY A 84 5.58 -10.48 5.68
N SER A 85 4.55 -10.41 4.83
CA SER A 85 4.17 -11.51 3.92
C SER A 85 5.17 -11.73 2.77
N GLY A 86 6.10 -10.80 2.54
CA GLY A 86 7.10 -10.89 1.46
C GLY A 86 6.77 -10.04 0.23
N LYS A 87 5.97 -8.97 0.42
CA LYS A 87 5.60 -8.04 -0.64
C LYS A 87 6.82 -7.46 -1.37
N SER A 88 7.79 -6.90 -0.64
CA SER A 88 8.97 -6.25 -1.25
C SER A 88 9.82 -7.22 -2.10
N GLN A 89 9.93 -8.49 -1.70
CA GLN A 89 10.59 -9.52 -2.50
C GLN A 89 9.78 -9.82 -3.78
N THR A 90 8.47 -9.93 -3.66
CA THR A 90 7.57 -10.14 -4.81
C THR A 90 7.63 -8.95 -5.77
N THR A 91 7.62 -7.72 -5.25
CA THR A 91 7.77 -6.50 -6.07
C THR A 91 9.06 -6.53 -6.87
N ARG A 92 10.19 -6.81 -6.23
CA ARG A 92 11.50 -6.91 -6.91
C ARG A 92 11.51 -8.00 -8.00
N ARG A 93 10.87 -9.16 -7.73
CA ARG A 93 10.79 -10.24 -8.73
C ARG A 93 9.92 -9.87 -9.92
N VAL A 94 8.76 -9.26 -9.68
CA VAL A 94 7.85 -8.79 -10.73
C VAL A 94 8.53 -7.70 -11.57
N THR A 95 9.14 -6.70 -10.92
CA THR A 95 9.88 -5.64 -11.59
C THR A 95 10.99 -6.19 -12.48
N GLN A 96 11.77 -7.17 -11.98
CA GLN A 96 12.81 -7.82 -12.78
C GLN A 96 12.22 -8.57 -13.98
N ALA A 97 11.13 -9.30 -13.78
CA ALA A 97 10.47 -10.03 -14.88
C ALA A 97 9.97 -9.09 -15.99
N LEU A 98 9.45 -7.93 -15.62
CA LEU A 98 9.01 -6.91 -16.58
C LEU A 98 10.21 -6.31 -17.35
N LYS A 99 11.33 -6.06 -16.66
CA LYS A 99 12.56 -5.62 -17.31
C LYS A 99 13.13 -6.66 -18.27
N ASP A 100 13.11 -7.94 -17.88
CA ASP A 100 13.57 -9.05 -18.74
C ASP A 100 12.72 -9.18 -20.00
N LEU A 101 11.46 -8.74 -19.96
CA LEU A 101 10.57 -8.62 -21.12
C LEU A 101 10.82 -7.37 -21.98
N GLY A 102 11.75 -6.50 -21.57
CA GLY A 102 12.18 -5.32 -22.32
C GLY A 102 11.42 -4.04 -21.98
N TYR A 103 10.60 -4.02 -20.92
CA TYR A 103 9.88 -2.83 -20.49
C TYR A 103 10.75 -1.92 -19.59
N THR A 104 10.59 -0.61 -19.77
CA THR A 104 11.07 0.38 -18.81
C THR A 104 10.07 0.44 -17.65
N VAL A 105 10.54 0.11 -16.44
CA VAL A 105 9.71 0.03 -15.24
C VAL A 105 10.10 1.10 -14.25
N VAL A 106 9.11 1.78 -13.71
CA VAL A 106 9.24 2.72 -12.59
C VAL A 106 8.44 2.18 -11.42
N ALA A 107 9.01 2.18 -10.23
CA ALA A 107 8.30 1.84 -9.00
C ALA A 107 7.78 3.12 -8.32
N ILE A 108 6.58 3.05 -7.74
CA ILE A 108 6.06 4.12 -6.87
C ILE A 108 5.76 3.49 -5.52
N ARG A 109 6.27 4.11 -4.47
CA ARG A 109 6.09 3.65 -3.11
C ARG A 109 5.33 4.65 -2.26
N HIS A 110 4.66 4.13 -1.26
CA HIS A 110 4.10 4.91 -0.16
C HIS A 110 5.22 5.70 0.54
N PRO A 111 5.07 7.01 0.79
CA PRO A 111 6.10 7.79 1.47
C PRO A 111 6.19 7.43 2.95
N MET A 112 7.36 7.63 3.50
CA MET A 112 7.55 7.71 4.95
C MET A 112 7.54 9.20 5.33
N PRO A 113 6.53 9.72 6.03
CA PRO A 113 6.34 11.16 6.23
C PRO A 113 7.23 11.70 7.37
N TYR A 114 8.53 11.40 7.30
CA TYR A 114 9.52 11.93 8.22
C TYR A 114 10.09 13.24 7.67
N GLY A 115 9.93 14.35 8.37
CA GLY A 115 10.55 15.63 7.99
C GLY A 115 9.63 16.61 7.24
N ASN A 116 10.17 17.29 6.24
CA ASN A 116 9.47 18.37 5.54
C ASN A 116 8.60 17.84 4.40
N LEU A 117 7.31 17.67 4.64
CA LEU A 117 6.35 17.14 3.67
C LEU A 117 6.23 17.97 2.38
N VAL A 118 6.56 19.26 2.41
CA VAL A 118 6.55 20.11 1.21
C VAL A 118 7.71 19.73 0.28
N ARG A 119 8.90 19.47 0.84
CA ARG A 119 10.04 18.93 0.09
C ARG A 119 9.76 17.51 -0.42
N GLN A 120 8.99 16.75 0.34
CA GLN A 120 8.58 15.37 0.01
C GLN A 120 7.33 15.30 -0.88
N MET A 121 6.94 16.40 -1.53
CA MET A 121 5.76 16.40 -2.40
C MET A 121 5.91 15.38 -3.53
N VAL A 122 7.04 15.39 -4.21
CA VAL A 122 7.46 14.42 -5.22
C VAL A 122 8.96 14.20 -5.07
N GLN A 123 9.36 12.97 -4.84
CA GLN A 123 10.76 12.57 -4.76
C GLN A 123 11.01 11.50 -5.80
N ARG A 124 12.10 11.62 -6.56
CA ARG A 124 12.53 10.67 -7.57
C ARG A 124 13.93 10.20 -7.22
N PHE A 125 14.13 8.91 -7.21
CA PHE A 125 15.39 8.28 -6.86
C PHE A 125 15.83 7.35 -7.99
N ALA A 126 16.89 7.73 -8.69
CA ALA A 126 17.51 6.94 -9.75
C ALA A 126 18.86 6.36 -9.31
N ASP A 127 19.52 7.03 -8.39
CA ASP A 127 20.82 6.65 -7.84
C ASP A 127 20.95 7.01 -6.35
N TYR A 128 22.10 6.74 -5.77
CA TYR A 128 22.36 6.99 -4.35
C TYR A 128 22.50 8.47 -4.01
N ASP A 129 22.93 9.30 -4.98
CA ASP A 129 23.07 10.75 -4.77
C ASP A 129 21.69 11.40 -4.53
N ASP A 130 20.65 10.88 -5.19
CA ASP A 130 19.27 11.31 -4.93
C ASP A 130 18.83 11.04 -3.48
N LEU A 131 19.25 9.89 -2.91
CA LEU A 131 18.93 9.56 -1.51
C LEU A 131 19.61 10.53 -0.53
N ASP A 132 20.82 10.97 -0.85
CA ASP A 132 21.56 11.94 -0.05
C ASP A 132 20.94 13.34 -0.19
N GLU A 133 20.55 13.75 -1.40
CA GLU A 133 19.90 15.05 -1.67
C GLU A 133 18.59 15.21 -0.87
N PHE A 134 17.79 14.14 -0.80
CA PHE A 134 16.53 14.14 -0.05
C PHE A 134 16.70 13.82 1.44
N GLU A 135 17.94 13.62 1.90
CA GLU A 135 18.26 13.32 3.32
C GLU A 135 17.47 12.10 3.83
N CYS A 136 17.40 11.04 3.01
CA CYS A 136 16.63 9.84 3.32
C CYS A 136 17.13 9.16 4.61
N THR A 137 16.18 8.78 5.46
CA THR A 137 16.43 7.99 6.67
C THR A 137 16.92 6.58 6.32
N ILE A 138 17.42 5.85 7.31
CA ILE A 138 17.86 4.44 7.11
C ILE A 138 16.68 3.58 6.64
N GLU A 139 15.50 3.78 7.21
CA GLU A 139 14.28 3.05 6.86
C GLU A 139 13.83 3.33 5.41
N GLU A 140 13.95 4.58 4.96
CA GLU A 140 13.66 4.94 3.58
C GLU A 140 14.68 4.32 2.62
N ARG A 141 15.96 4.33 2.98
CA ARG A 141 17.03 3.70 2.19
C ARG A 141 16.84 2.19 2.06
N GLU A 142 16.51 1.49 3.15
CA GLU A 142 16.23 0.03 3.12
C GLU A 142 15.15 -0.33 2.10
N GLU A 143 14.23 0.58 1.83
CA GLU A 143 13.14 0.37 0.89
C GLU A 143 13.46 0.83 -0.54
N TYR A 144 14.31 1.87 -0.71
CA TYR A 144 14.59 2.45 -2.03
C TYR A 144 15.84 1.86 -2.68
N GLU A 145 16.91 1.63 -1.94
CA GLU A 145 18.18 1.09 -2.44
C GLU A 145 18.01 -0.21 -3.23
N PRO A 146 17.17 -1.20 -2.79
CA PRO A 146 16.99 -2.42 -3.56
C PRO A 146 16.38 -2.24 -4.95
N HIS A 147 15.68 -1.14 -5.20
CA HIS A 147 15.20 -0.77 -6.54
C HIS A 147 16.32 -0.13 -7.37
N ILE A 148 17.05 0.81 -6.79
CA ILE A 148 18.21 1.49 -7.42
C ILE A 148 19.25 0.47 -7.84
N ASP A 149 19.62 -0.48 -6.97
CA ASP A 149 20.58 -1.57 -7.26
C ASP A 149 20.20 -2.40 -8.50
N ARG A 150 18.91 -2.44 -8.82
CA ARG A 150 18.38 -3.15 -10.00
C ARG A 150 18.18 -2.23 -11.19
N GLY A 151 18.63 -0.98 -11.11
CA GLY A 151 18.45 0.03 -12.14
C GLY A 151 16.97 0.31 -12.39
N VAL A 152 16.18 0.42 -11.33
CA VAL A 152 14.76 0.80 -11.35
C VAL A 152 14.62 2.13 -10.64
N VAL A 153 14.11 3.13 -11.35
CA VAL A 153 13.75 4.42 -10.75
C VAL A 153 12.58 4.19 -9.79
N ILE A 154 12.70 4.74 -8.59
CA ILE A 154 11.63 4.72 -7.61
C ILE A 154 11.17 6.14 -7.28
N TYR A 155 9.87 6.31 -7.19
CA TYR A 155 9.24 7.53 -6.71
C TYR A 155 8.61 7.30 -5.34
N ALA A 156 8.70 8.33 -4.50
CA ALA A 156 7.95 8.43 -3.27
C ALA A 156 7.46 9.87 -3.07
N GLY A 157 6.57 10.08 -2.14
CA GLY A 157 6.12 11.42 -1.78
C GLY A 157 4.63 11.49 -1.47
N VAL A 158 4.15 12.70 -1.18
CA VAL A 158 2.80 12.91 -0.63
C VAL A 158 1.76 13.35 -1.66
N ASP A 159 2.18 13.76 -2.87
CA ASP A 159 1.26 14.13 -3.96
C ASP A 159 1.22 13.01 -5.02
N TYR A 160 0.37 12.03 -4.80
CA TYR A 160 0.29 10.81 -5.63
C TYR A 160 -0.06 11.09 -7.09
N GLU A 161 -0.83 12.15 -7.37
CA GLU A 161 -1.16 12.49 -8.75
C GLU A 161 0.05 13.06 -9.47
N LYS A 162 0.78 14.00 -8.87
CA LYS A 162 2.00 14.55 -9.47
C LYS A 162 3.07 13.49 -9.67
N ILE A 163 3.24 12.61 -8.68
CA ILE A 163 4.18 11.47 -8.79
C ILE A 163 3.82 10.61 -10.01
N LEU A 164 2.55 10.22 -10.15
CA LEU A 164 2.10 9.40 -11.26
C LEU A 164 2.36 10.09 -12.61
N ARG A 165 2.03 11.39 -12.73
CA ARG A 165 2.23 12.12 -13.98
C ARG A 165 3.70 12.24 -14.37
N GLN A 166 4.62 12.27 -13.42
CA GLN A 166 6.07 12.24 -13.71
C GLN A 166 6.53 10.83 -14.09
N ALA A 167 6.13 9.81 -13.34
CA ALA A 167 6.47 8.43 -13.64
C ALA A 167 6.00 7.97 -15.03
N GLU A 168 4.82 8.41 -15.46
CA GLU A 168 4.26 8.13 -16.79
C GLU A 168 5.14 8.64 -17.95
N GLN A 169 6.00 9.65 -17.73
CA GLN A 169 6.84 10.21 -18.78
C GLN A 169 8.08 9.35 -19.08
N GLU A 170 8.50 8.53 -18.12
CA GLU A 170 9.71 7.73 -18.26
C GLU A 170 9.46 6.20 -18.17
N ALA A 171 8.23 5.77 -17.90
CA ALA A 171 7.89 4.35 -17.78
C ALA A 171 7.02 3.83 -18.92
N ASP A 172 7.23 2.58 -19.31
CA ASP A 172 6.26 1.80 -20.07
C ASP A 172 5.22 1.18 -19.14
N ILE A 173 5.65 0.74 -17.95
CA ILE A 173 4.82 0.14 -16.90
C ILE A 173 5.18 0.77 -15.56
N VAL A 174 4.17 1.18 -14.81
CA VAL A 174 4.33 1.65 -13.43
C VAL A 174 3.98 0.53 -12.46
N VAL A 175 4.87 0.29 -11.50
CA VAL A 175 4.67 -0.68 -10.42
C VAL A 175 4.34 0.07 -9.13
N TRP A 176 3.16 -0.19 -8.57
CA TRP A 176 2.81 0.26 -7.22
C TRP A 176 3.35 -0.74 -6.20
N ASP A 177 4.36 -0.33 -5.44
CA ASP A 177 4.87 -1.05 -4.28
C ASP A 177 4.22 -0.46 -3.02
N GLY A 178 3.00 -0.87 -2.73
CA GLY A 178 2.22 -0.35 -1.62
C GLY A 178 2.97 -0.48 -0.29
N GLY A 179 2.94 0.57 0.54
CA GLY A 179 3.42 0.55 1.91
C GLY A 179 2.54 -0.39 2.77
N ASN A 180 2.39 -0.17 4.00
CA ASN A 180 1.65 -0.88 5.06
C ASN A 180 0.37 -1.66 4.65
N ASN A 181 0.41 -2.37 3.50
CA ASN A 181 -0.69 -3.15 2.91
C ASN A 181 -1.95 -2.32 2.60
N ASP A 182 -1.72 -1.07 2.21
CA ASP A 182 -2.79 -0.16 1.78
C ASP A 182 -3.50 -0.71 0.53
N LEU A 183 -4.70 -0.20 0.28
CA LEU A 183 -5.29 -0.28 -1.05
C LEU A 183 -4.42 0.52 -2.03
N SER A 184 -4.22 0.01 -3.25
CA SER A 184 -3.50 0.77 -4.27
C SER A 184 -4.14 2.13 -4.49
N PHE A 185 -3.33 3.20 -4.51
CA PHE A 185 -3.79 4.56 -4.83
C PHE A 185 -4.00 4.77 -6.32
N TYR A 186 -3.52 3.85 -7.13
CA TYR A 186 -3.70 3.86 -8.58
C TYR A 186 -4.61 2.73 -9.02
N LYS A 187 -5.43 2.99 -10.04
CA LYS A 187 -6.26 1.96 -10.64
C LYS A 187 -5.35 0.94 -11.33
N SER A 188 -5.30 -0.26 -10.79
CA SER A 188 -4.45 -1.34 -11.30
C SER A 188 -5.06 -1.98 -12.55
N ASP A 189 -4.19 -2.35 -13.50
CA ASP A 189 -4.50 -3.24 -14.62
C ASP A 189 -4.19 -4.70 -14.26
N LEU A 190 -3.25 -4.89 -13.32
CA LEU A 190 -2.95 -6.18 -12.70
C LEU A 190 -2.74 -5.98 -11.20
N HIS A 191 -3.58 -6.59 -10.38
CA HIS A 191 -3.50 -6.53 -8.93
C HIS A 191 -2.98 -7.84 -8.33
N ILE A 192 -1.76 -7.82 -7.81
CA ILE A 192 -1.08 -8.96 -7.20
C ILE A 192 -1.13 -8.81 -5.68
N VAL A 193 -1.55 -9.86 -4.98
CA VAL A 193 -1.62 -9.86 -3.51
C VAL A 193 -0.84 -11.02 -2.94
N VAL A 194 0.02 -10.72 -1.95
CA VAL A 194 0.89 -11.71 -1.31
C VAL A 194 0.26 -12.20 0.00
N ALA A 195 0.07 -13.50 0.12
CA ALA A 195 -0.40 -14.20 1.32
C ALA A 195 0.74 -14.98 2.01
N ASP A 196 0.64 -15.11 3.33
CA ASP A 196 1.67 -15.71 4.18
C ASP A 196 1.13 -16.92 4.95
N PRO A 197 1.49 -18.15 4.57
CA PRO A 197 1.02 -19.36 5.23
C PRO A 197 1.59 -19.60 6.63
N HIS A 198 2.58 -18.81 7.07
CA HIS A 198 2.99 -18.82 8.48
C HIS A 198 1.94 -18.19 9.42
N ARG A 199 0.98 -17.44 8.84
CA ARG A 199 -0.10 -16.78 9.58
C ARG A 199 -1.46 -17.06 8.93
N PRO A 200 -1.85 -18.34 8.79
CA PRO A 200 -3.07 -18.74 8.09
C PRO A 200 -4.31 -18.20 8.81
N GLY A 201 -5.17 -17.51 8.05
CA GLY A 201 -6.35 -16.80 8.55
C GLY A 201 -6.17 -15.28 8.62
N HIS A 202 -4.94 -14.77 8.66
CA HIS A 202 -4.70 -13.32 8.64
C HIS A 202 -5.19 -12.66 7.34
N GLU A 203 -5.22 -13.41 6.25
CA GLU A 203 -5.74 -12.97 4.96
C GLU A 203 -7.25 -12.64 4.99
N LEU A 204 -7.98 -13.07 6.03
CA LEU A 204 -9.42 -12.83 6.22
C LEU A 204 -9.74 -11.99 7.46
N THR A 205 -8.75 -11.57 8.24
CA THR A 205 -8.99 -10.92 9.54
C THR A 205 -8.33 -9.56 9.69
N TYR A 206 -7.68 -9.07 8.63
CA TYR A 206 -7.00 -7.78 8.63
C TYR A 206 -7.54 -6.81 7.57
N HIS A 207 -7.63 -5.54 7.94
CA HIS A 207 -8.01 -4.43 7.06
C HIS A 207 -6.77 -3.65 6.61
N PRO A 208 -6.65 -3.31 5.30
CA PRO A 208 -7.49 -3.70 4.17
C PRO A 208 -7.02 -5.00 3.47
N GLY A 209 -6.22 -5.84 4.13
CA GLY A 209 -5.66 -7.07 3.57
C GLY A 209 -6.71 -7.98 2.94
N GLU A 210 -7.85 -8.19 3.61
CA GLU A 210 -8.94 -8.99 3.04
C GLU A 210 -9.57 -8.32 1.82
N ALA A 211 -9.70 -6.98 1.81
CA ALA A 211 -10.21 -6.27 0.64
C ALA A 211 -9.26 -6.44 -0.57
N ASN A 212 -7.95 -6.34 -0.34
CA ASN A 212 -6.93 -6.63 -1.36
C ASN A 212 -7.06 -8.06 -1.88
N LEU A 213 -7.18 -9.05 -0.98
CA LEU A 213 -7.33 -10.46 -1.36
C LEU A 213 -8.56 -10.69 -2.26
N ARG A 214 -9.69 -10.08 -1.92
CA ARG A 214 -10.96 -10.19 -2.69
C ARG A 214 -10.90 -9.54 -4.06
N MET A 215 -10.06 -8.53 -4.24
CA MET A 215 -9.89 -7.80 -5.51
C MET A 215 -8.73 -8.32 -6.36
N ALA A 216 -7.91 -9.24 -5.84
CA ALA A 216 -6.70 -9.70 -6.50
C ALA A 216 -7.00 -10.44 -7.82
N ASP A 217 -6.25 -10.11 -8.87
CA ASP A 217 -6.19 -10.91 -10.10
C ASP A 217 -5.25 -12.11 -9.91
N VAL A 218 -4.15 -11.89 -9.17
CA VAL A 218 -3.18 -12.92 -8.85
C VAL A 218 -2.89 -12.92 -7.35
N ILE A 219 -2.88 -14.09 -6.75
CA ILE A 219 -2.51 -14.26 -5.34
C ILE A 219 -1.25 -15.11 -5.28
N VAL A 220 -0.22 -14.56 -4.63
CA VAL A 220 1.04 -15.27 -4.38
C VAL A 220 1.01 -15.84 -2.96
N ILE A 221 0.92 -17.15 -2.82
CA ILE A 221 1.17 -17.83 -1.54
C ILE A 221 2.69 -17.94 -1.40
N ASN A 222 3.27 -17.07 -0.59
CA ASN A 222 4.72 -16.96 -0.43
C ASN A 222 5.24 -17.88 0.66
N LYS A 223 6.58 -18.07 0.77
CA LYS A 223 7.25 -18.83 1.82
C LYS A 223 6.79 -20.30 1.93
N ILE A 224 6.40 -20.93 0.82
CA ILE A 224 5.94 -22.32 0.82
C ILE A 224 7.04 -23.32 1.19
N ASP A 225 8.29 -22.90 1.06
CA ASP A 225 9.50 -23.67 1.40
C ASP A 225 9.74 -23.82 2.90
N THR A 226 9.13 -22.96 3.72
CA THR A 226 9.32 -22.91 5.18
C THR A 226 8.03 -23.07 5.97
N ALA A 227 6.88 -23.01 5.32
CA ALA A 227 5.57 -23.13 5.97
C ALA A 227 5.07 -24.58 6.02
N ASP A 228 4.26 -24.88 7.04
CA ASP A 228 3.60 -26.18 7.16
C ASP A 228 2.59 -26.41 6.03
N LEU A 229 2.51 -27.63 5.52
CA LEU A 229 1.60 -28.02 4.44
C LEU A 229 0.12 -27.77 4.78
N ASP A 230 -0.28 -28.03 6.02
CA ASP A 230 -1.65 -27.80 6.50
C ASP A 230 -2.00 -26.32 6.48
N ASN A 231 -1.05 -25.45 6.83
CA ASN A 231 -1.20 -24.00 6.77
C ASN A 231 -1.32 -23.51 5.32
N ILE A 232 -0.49 -24.00 4.43
CA ILE A 232 -0.58 -23.71 2.99
C ILE A 232 -1.97 -24.10 2.47
N GLN A 233 -2.42 -25.32 2.81
CA GLN A 233 -3.74 -25.80 2.39
C GLN A 233 -4.88 -24.94 2.97
N LYS A 234 -4.77 -24.49 4.22
CA LYS A 234 -5.75 -23.59 4.83
C LYS A 234 -5.84 -22.27 4.09
N VAL A 235 -4.70 -21.65 3.75
CA VAL A 235 -4.66 -20.41 2.96
C VAL A 235 -5.29 -20.62 1.57
N ARG A 236 -4.99 -21.74 0.90
CA ARG A 236 -5.63 -22.09 -0.40
C ARG A 236 -7.16 -22.18 -0.28
N LEU A 237 -7.67 -22.81 0.78
CA LEU A 237 -9.11 -22.93 1.02
C LEU A 237 -9.76 -21.57 1.28
N ASN A 238 -9.10 -20.73 2.08
CA ASN A 238 -9.56 -19.37 2.35
C ASN A 238 -9.62 -18.53 1.07
N ILE A 239 -8.57 -18.57 0.25
CA ILE A 239 -8.54 -17.89 -1.06
C ILE A 239 -9.69 -18.37 -1.94
N LYS A 240 -9.84 -19.71 -2.08
CA LYS A 240 -10.90 -20.29 -2.90
C LYS A 240 -12.31 -19.87 -2.45
N ALA A 241 -12.50 -19.70 -1.14
CA ALA A 241 -13.80 -19.31 -0.56
C ALA A 241 -14.16 -17.85 -0.89
N VAL A 242 -13.17 -16.93 -0.94
CA VAL A 242 -13.45 -15.49 -1.04
C VAL A 242 -13.11 -14.88 -2.41
N ASN A 243 -12.18 -15.49 -3.15
CA ASN A 243 -11.79 -15.07 -4.50
C ASN A 243 -11.44 -16.29 -5.38
N PRO A 244 -12.44 -17.08 -5.79
CA PRO A 244 -12.21 -18.28 -6.60
C PRO A 244 -11.72 -18.00 -8.04
N SER A 245 -11.80 -16.76 -8.49
CA SER A 245 -11.37 -16.33 -9.83
C SER A 245 -9.90 -15.94 -9.90
N ALA A 246 -9.27 -15.65 -8.77
CA ALA A 246 -7.87 -15.26 -8.76
C ALA A 246 -6.95 -16.42 -9.20
N LYS A 247 -5.94 -16.06 -9.98
CA LYS A 247 -4.85 -17.01 -10.30
C LYS A 247 -3.94 -17.15 -9.08
N VAL A 248 -3.78 -18.37 -8.57
CA VAL A 248 -2.88 -18.65 -7.45
C VAL A 248 -1.51 -19.09 -7.94
N VAL A 249 -0.47 -18.48 -7.41
CA VAL A 249 0.94 -18.81 -7.63
C VAL A 249 1.57 -19.14 -6.29
N GLU A 250 2.37 -20.17 -6.22
CA GLU A 250 3.13 -20.55 -5.03
C GLU A 250 4.59 -20.16 -5.22
N ALA A 251 5.16 -19.52 -4.20
CA ALA A 251 6.52 -19.00 -4.24
C ALA A 251 7.32 -19.40 -3.00
N ALA A 252 8.53 -19.85 -3.23
CA ALA A 252 9.55 -19.98 -2.20
C ALA A 252 10.16 -18.60 -1.89
N SER A 253 10.63 -18.42 -0.66
CA SER A 253 11.31 -17.20 -0.20
C SER A 253 12.63 -17.57 0.48
N PRO A 254 13.61 -18.13 -0.28
CA PRO A 254 14.87 -18.57 0.32
C PRO A 254 15.63 -17.36 0.89
N ILE A 255 16.21 -17.57 2.07
CA ILE A 255 17.14 -16.61 2.70
C ILE A 255 18.54 -17.02 2.23
N PHE A 256 19.24 -16.11 1.56
CA PHE A 256 20.62 -16.27 1.13
C PHE A 256 21.55 -15.46 2.03
#